data_cecad8d29581d8a8c6ae74d40787b692
#
_entry.id   cecad8d29581d8a8c6ae74d40787b692
#
_cell.length_a   1.000
_cell.length_b   1.000
_cell.length_c   1.000
_cell.angle_alpha   90.00
_cell.angle_beta   90.00
_cell.angle_gamma   90.00
#
_symmetry.space_group_name_H-M   'P 1'
#
loop_
_entity.id
_entity.type
_entity.pdbx_description
1 polymer ?
#
loop_
_entity_poly.entity_id
_entity_poly.type
_entity_poly.pdbx_seq_one_letter_code
_entity_poly.pdbx_strand_id
1 'polypeptide(L)'
;MQSRLVWTGCLIVAGAAFALWFLGQRDSAVNVIEQAALTDTPSVRFTNVKMQINGMDGRPQYRLLASEYRVYEDEQRSEFDLPDITLYDSDGDQIHAHALRGKTNNYTSVIVLTGDVRITRAKRDTSPHPLNITMDTLTVFPDEQRAHTDSAIKATLGSQMFSSLGMSLDLKTKVLLLHSNVESTYEP
;
A
#
# COMPACT_ATOMS: atom_id res chain seq x y z
N MET A 1 32.48 47.54 -51.95
CA MET A 1 32.99 46.20 -51.52
C MET A 1 32.88 45.96 -50.00
N GLN A 2 32.55 46.93 -49.18
CA GLN A 2 32.51 46.80 -47.71
C GLN A 2 31.20 46.20 -47.16
N SER A 3 30.06 46.27 -47.87
CA SER A 3 28.78 45.77 -47.37
C SER A 3 28.64 44.25 -47.30
N ARG A 4 29.38 43.52 -48.10
CA ARG A 4 29.34 42.05 -48.10
C ARG A 4 30.11 41.40 -46.93
N LEU A 5 31.14 42.07 -46.40
CA LEU A 5 31.91 41.58 -45.26
C LEU A 5 31.14 41.70 -43.92
N VAL A 6 30.29 42.71 -43.78
CA VAL A 6 29.47 42.91 -42.58
C VAL A 6 28.36 41.86 -42.47
N TRP A 7 27.77 41.47 -43.61
CA TRP A 7 26.72 40.46 -43.63
C TRP A 7 27.22 39.03 -43.32
N THR A 8 28.43 38.70 -43.77
CA THR A 8 29.04 37.40 -43.44
C THR A 8 29.45 37.31 -41.97
N GLY A 9 29.91 38.40 -41.36
CA GLY A 9 30.23 38.47 -39.94
C GLY A 9 28.99 38.27 -39.06
N CYS A 10 27.83 38.90 -39.39
CA CYS A 10 26.58 38.72 -38.64
C CYS A 10 26.04 37.29 -38.71
N LEU A 11 26.16 36.60 -39.84
CA LEU A 11 25.72 35.22 -39.98
C LEU A 11 26.55 34.23 -39.12
N ILE A 12 27.88 34.48 -39.02
CA ILE A 12 28.76 33.62 -38.20
C ILE A 12 28.45 33.82 -36.70
N VAL A 13 28.22 35.07 -36.26
CA VAL A 13 27.85 35.34 -34.85
C VAL A 13 26.49 34.79 -34.50
N ALA A 14 25.49 34.89 -35.38
CA ALA A 14 24.17 34.30 -35.19
C ALA A 14 24.21 32.77 -35.15
N GLY A 15 25.04 32.13 -36.00
CA GLY A 15 25.27 30.69 -36.00
C GLY A 15 25.93 30.18 -34.70
N ALA A 16 26.93 30.93 -34.20
CA ALA A 16 27.62 30.61 -32.95
C ALA A 16 26.67 30.76 -31.73
N ALA A 17 25.87 31.84 -31.70
CA ALA A 17 24.88 32.02 -30.65
C ALA A 17 23.78 30.92 -30.63
N PHE A 18 23.34 30.48 -31.82
CA PHE A 18 22.37 29.38 -31.95
C PHE A 18 22.99 28.04 -31.54
N ALA A 19 24.24 27.79 -31.86
CA ALA A 19 24.94 26.58 -31.44
C ALA A 19 25.15 26.53 -29.91
N LEU A 20 25.49 27.65 -29.28
CA LEU A 20 25.62 27.75 -27.83
C LEU A 20 24.26 27.60 -27.12
N TRP A 21 23.20 28.15 -27.70
CA TRP A 21 21.84 27.97 -27.18
C TRP A 21 21.37 26.51 -27.28
N PHE A 22 21.67 25.85 -28.39
CA PHE A 22 21.34 24.43 -28.62
C PHE A 22 22.15 23.46 -27.76
N LEU A 23 23.42 23.80 -27.46
CA LEU A 23 24.25 23.04 -26.52
C LEU A 23 23.78 23.20 -25.07
N GLY A 24 23.32 24.39 -24.68
CA GLY A 24 22.76 24.63 -23.35
C GLY A 24 21.43 23.88 -23.07
N GLN A 25 20.70 23.50 -24.13
CA GLN A 25 19.48 22.69 -23.96
C GLN A 25 19.76 21.20 -23.68
N ARG A 26 20.95 20.70 -23.98
CA ARG A 26 21.32 19.30 -23.71
C ARG A 26 21.57 19.02 -22.24
N ASP A 27 22.01 20.02 -21.48
CA ASP A 27 22.27 19.85 -20.05
C ASP A 27 20.95 19.74 -19.24
N SER A 28 19.84 20.32 -19.74
CA SER A 28 18.54 20.21 -19.12
C SER A 28 17.91 18.80 -19.27
N ALA A 29 18.22 18.10 -20.37
CA ALA A 29 17.69 16.75 -20.61
C ALA A 29 18.40 15.69 -19.74
N VAL A 30 19.68 15.90 -19.42
CA VAL A 30 20.44 14.98 -18.55
C VAL A 30 19.94 15.08 -17.11
N ASN A 31 19.65 16.29 -16.62
CA ASN A 31 19.13 16.50 -15.27
C ASN A 31 17.72 15.90 -15.07
N VAL A 32 16.90 15.88 -16.14
CA VAL A 32 15.55 15.26 -16.08
C VAL A 32 15.63 13.73 -16.00
N ILE A 33 16.62 13.11 -16.67
CA ILE A 33 16.81 11.65 -16.60
C ILE A 33 17.40 11.24 -15.24
N GLU A 34 18.28 12.04 -14.67
CA GLU A 34 18.86 11.79 -13.35
C GLU A 34 17.81 11.99 -12.23
N GLN A 35 16.91 12.95 -12.38
CA GLN A 35 15.76 13.15 -11.48
C GLN A 35 14.70 12.06 -11.63
N ALA A 36 14.48 11.52 -12.82
CA ALA A 36 13.58 10.39 -13.04
C ALA A 36 14.12 9.06 -12.47
N ALA A 37 15.44 8.93 -12.32
CA ALA A 37 16.07 7.76 -11.70
C ALA A 37 16.10 7.82 -10.16
N LEU A 38 15.78 8.97 -9.56
CA LEU A 38 15.76 9.19 -8.10
C LEU A 38 14.36 9.00 -7.47
N THR A 39 13.34 8.67 -8.26
CA THR A 39 11.94 8.64 -7.82
C THR A 39 11.59 7.45 -6.91
N ASP A 40 12.47 6.49 -6.70
CA ASP A 40 12.24 5.37 -5.78
C ASP A 40 12.94 5.53 -4.41
N THR A 41 13.40 6.75 -4.11
CA THR A 41 14.00 7.06 -2.81
C THR A 41 12.93 7.60 -1.87
N PRO A 42 12.68 6.95 -0.71
CA PRO A 42 11.68 7.44 0.22
C PRO A 42 12.10 8.80 0.81
N SER A 43 11.16 9.73 0.88
CA SER A 43 11.35 11.04 1.52
C SER A 43 11.56 10.88 3.03
N VAL A 44 10.91 9.87 3.62
CA VAL A 44 11.03 9.57 5.06
C VAL A 44 11.06 8.05 5.25
N ARG A 45 11.91 7.60 6.19
CA ARG A 45 12.02 6.20 6.60
C ARG A 45 11.99 6.09 8.12
N PHE A 46 11.14 5.22 8.64
CA PHE A 46 11.06 4.85 10.03
C PHE A 46 11.33 3.36 10.20
N THR A 47 11.97 2.97 11.29
CA THR A 47 12.19 1.57 11.66
C THR A 47 11.49 1.25 12.97
N ASN A 48 11.05 -0.01 13.15
CA ASN A 48 10.34 -0.48 14.33
C ASN A 48 9.13 0.40 14.68
N VAL A 49 8.27 0.60 13.70
CA VAL A 49 7.12 1.52 13.80
C VAL A 49 6.02 0.88 14.63
N LYS A 50 5.47 1.68 15.54
CA LYS A 50 4.23 1.40 16.25
C LYS A 50 3.31 2.60 16.11
N MET A 51 2.21 2.43 15.42
CA MET A 51 1.22 3.46 15.14
C MET A 51 -0.14 3.01 15.70
N GLN A 52 -0.87 3.90 16.34
CA GLN A 52 -2.22 3.65 16.81
C GLN A 52 -3.12 4.79 16.34
N ILE A 53 -4.21 4.43 15.70
CA ILE A 53 -5.24 5.35 15.26
C ILE A 53 -6.47 5.14 16.14
N ASN A 54 -6.98 6.24 16.68
CA ASN A 54 -8.18 6.25 17.48
C ASN A 54 -9.34 6.83 16.68
N GLY A 55 -10.55 6.31 16.90
CA GLY A 55 -11.78 6.86 16.37
C GLY A 55 -12.12 8.22 17.00
N MET A 56 -13.17 8.86 16.52
CA MET A 56 -13.66 10.15 17.04
C MET A 56 -14.13 10.05 18.49
N ASP A 57 -14.49 8.86 18.97
CA ASP A 57 -14.85 8.55 20.34
C ASP A 57 -13.65 8.31 21.28
N GLY A 58 -12.41 8.46 20.75
CA GLY A 58 -11.17 8.24 21.48
C GLY A 58 -10.76 6.78 21.66
N ARG A 59 -11.59 5.80 21.22
CA ARG A 59 -11.27 4.39 21.30
C ARG A 59 -10.30 3.98 20.20
N PRO A 60 -9.41 2.99 20.44
CA PRO A 60 -8.58 2.44 19.39
C PRO A 60 -9.43 1.90 18.23
N GLN A 61 -9.17 2.36 17.02
CA GLN A 61 -9.78 1.86 15.79
C GLN A 61 -8.90 0.80 15.16
N TYR A 62 -7.60 1.10 15.03
CA TYR A 62 -6.62 0.11 14.64
C TYR A 62 -5.22 0.47 15.16
N ARG A 63 -4.37 -0.54 15.22
CA ARG A 63 -2.95 -0.42 15.51
C ARG A 63 -2.16 -1.08 14.38
N LEU A 64 -1.08 -0.43 13.95
CA LEU A 64 -0.13 -0.95 12.98
C LEU A 64 1.24 -1.07 13.62
N LEU A 65 1.85 -2.23 13.52
CA LEU A 65 3.26 -2.48 13.76
C LEU A 65 3.92 -2.79 12.43
N ALA A 66 5.15 -2.31 12.20
CA ALA A 66 5.91 -2.63 11.01
C ALA A 66 7.41 -2.58 11.33
N SER A 67 8.20 -3.44 10.69
CA SER A 67 9.66 -3.39 10.84
C SER A 67 10.24 -2.14 10.18
N GLU A 68 9.65 -1.71 9.07
CA GLU A 68 10.02 -0.50 8.35
C GLU A 68 8.76 0.17 7.76
N TYR A 69 8.75 1.50 7.74
CA TYR A 69 7.75 2.34 7.10
C TYR A 69 8.45 3.39 6.26
N ARG A 70 8.14 3.43 4.98
CA ARG A 70 8.69 4.36 3.98
C ARG A 70 7.58 5.23 3.41
N VAL A 71 7.85 6.53 3.32
CA VAL A 71 6.95 7.52 2.72
C VAL A 71 7.58 8.04 1.45
N TYR A 72 6.82 8.06 0.38
CA TYR A 72 7.17 8.59 -0.93
C TYR A 72 6.20 9.74 -1.24
N GLU A 73 6.63 10.97 -0.93
CA GLU A 73 5.77 12.16 -1.05
C GLU A 73 5.36 12.44 -2.49
N ASP A 74 6.30 12.30 -3.43
CA ASP A 74 6.05 12.57 -4.85
C ASP A 74 4.99 11.64 -5.46
N GLU A 75 4.92 10.40 -4.98
CA GLU A 75 3.95 9.40 -5.41
C GLU A 75 2.75 9.28 -4.46
N GLN A 76 2.74 10.06 -3.38
CA GLN A 76 1.68 10.04 -2.36
C GLN A 76 1.37 8.63 -1.84
N ARG A 77 2.40 7.79 -1.77
CA ARG A 77 2.31 6.40 -1.28
C ARG A 77 3.18 6.20 -0.04
N SER A 78 2.81 5.21 0.72
CA SER A 78 3.63 4.69 1.81
C SER A 78 3.72 3.17 1.72
N GLU A 79 4.84 2.62 2.17
CA GLU A 79 5.09 1.18 2.18
C GLU A 79 5.47 0.71 3.57
N PHE A 80 5.10 -0.52 3.88
CA PHE A 80 5.38 -1.18 5.15
C PHE A 80 6.04 -2.53 4.90
N ASP A 81 7.06 -2.86 5.67
CA ASP A 81 7.64 -4.20 5.72
C ASP A 81 7.16 -4.91 6.98
N LEU A 82 6.75 -6.17 6.80
CA LEU A 82 6.23 -7.04 7.86
C LEU A 82 5.12 -6.36 8.68
N PRO A 83 4.08 -5.81 8.04
CA PRO A 83 2.99 -5.17 8.77
C PRO A 83 2.21 -6.19 9.60
N ASP A 84 1.89 -5.80 10.84
CA ASP A 84 0.93 -6.46 11.72
C ASP A 84 -0.12 -5.41 12.11
N ILE A 85 -1.32 -5.58 11.58
CA ILE A 85 -2.45 -4.67 11.79
C ILE A 85 -3.41 -5.33 12.77
N THR A 86 -3.71 -4.66 13.88
CA THR A 86 -4.77 -5.04 14.80
C THR A 86 -5.96 -4.12 14.56
N LEU A 87 -7.08 -4.67 14.13
CA LEU A 87 -8.36 -3.98 14.03
C LEU A 87 -9.18 -4.26 15.28
N TYR A 88 -9.87 -3.25 15.79
CA TYR A 88 -10.76 -3.34 16.94
C TYR A 88 -12.19 -3.19 16.45
N ASP A 89 -13.06 -4.14 16.78
CA ASP A 89 -14.49 -4.00 16.53
C ASP A 89 -15.20 -3.18 17.62
N SER A 90 -16.48 -2.93 17.44
CA SER A 90 -17.30 -2.17 18.40
C SER A 90 -17.35 -2.78 19.80
N ASP A 91 -17.17 -4.09 19.92
CA ASP A 91 -17.20 -4.84 21.18
C ASP A 91 -15.80 -4.97 21.81
N GLY A 92 -14.78 -4.40 21.14
CA GLY A 92 -13.37 -4.45 21.55
C GLY A 92 -12.67 -5.77 21.19
N ASP A 93 -13.30 -6.61 20.37
CA ASP A 93 -12.66 -7.79 19.82
C ASP A 93 -11.56 -7.39 18.85
N GLN A 94 -10.49 -8.19 18.83
CA GLN A 94 -9.31 -7.91 18.04
C GLN A 94 -9.19 -8.90 16.89
N ILE A 95 -8.99 -8.37 15.69
CA ILE A 95 -8.62 -9.13 14.51
C ILE A 95 -7.24 -8.67 14.07
N HIS A 96 -6.34 -9.61 13.91
CA HIS A 96 -4.98 -9.36 13.45
C HIS A 96 -4.86 -9.71 11.98
N ALA A 97 -4.22 -8.84 11.21
CA ALA A 97 -3.84 -9.08 9.83
C ALA A 97 -2.33 -8.90 9.70
N HIS A 98 -1.64 -9.96 9.33
CA HIS A 98 -0.19 -9.97 9.11
C HIS A 98 0.11 -10.19 7.63
N ALA A 99 1.21 -9.59 7.11
CA ALA A 99 1.68 -9.79 5.74
C ALA A 99 3.20 -9.58 5.65
N LEU A 100 3.78 -9.94 4.49
CA LEU A 100 5.18 -9.61 4.21
C LEU A 100 5.35 -8.14 3.84
N ARG A 101 4.39 -7.56 3.12
CA ARG A 101 4.42 -6.16 2.68
C ARG A 101 3.04 -5.53 2.77
N GLY A 102 3.04 -4.21 2.95
CA GLY A 102 1.85 -3.38 2.87
C GLY A 102 2.12 -2.11 2.10
N LYS A 103 1.09 -1.60 1.44
CA LYS A 103 1.10 -0.31 0.75
C LYS A 103 -0.15 0.47 1.10
N THR A 104 -0.04 1.78 1.22
CA THR A 104 -1.19 2.68 1.32
C THR A 104 -0.95 3.93 0.51
N ASN A 105 -2.03 4.54 0.06
CA ASN A 105 -2.01 5.87 -0.51
C ASN A 105 -2.16 6.88 0.63
N ASN A 106 -1.38 7.97 0.62
CA ASN A 106 -1.38 8.99 1.68
C ASN A 106 -2.73 9.73 1.84
N TYR A 107 -3.61 9.67 0.83
CA TYR A 107 -4.93 10.31 0.84
C TYR A 107 -6.07 9.35 1.16
N THR A 108 -5.83 8.06 1.15
CA THR A 108 -6.87 7.07 1.36
C THR A 108 -6.51 6.17 2.52
N SER A 109 -7.51 5.86 3.33
CA SER A 109 -7.39 4.88 4.39
C SER A 109 -7.32 3.43 3.84
N VAL A 110 -6.99 3.25 2.56
CA VAL A 110 -6.92 1.91 1.94
C VAL A 110 -5.52 1.35 2.12
N ILE A 111 -5.44 0.17 2.72
CA ILE A 111 -4.18 -0.56 2.92
C ILE A 111 -4.24 -1.84 2.10
N VAL A 112 -3.27 -2.04 1.21
CA VAL A 112 -3.10 -3.28 0.45
C VAL A 112 -1.97 -4.09 1.07
N LEU A 113 -2.31 -5.27 1.58
CA LEU A 113 -1.38 -6.25 2.13
C LEU A 113 -1.04 -7.30 1.08
N THR A 114 0.22 -7.71 0.99
CA THR A 114 0.68 -8.69 0.02
C THR A 114 1.73 -9.63 0.61
N GLY A 115 1.68 -10.89 0.15
CA GLY A 115 2.61 -11.94 0.53
C GLY A 115 2.30 -12.57 1.88
N ASP A 116 1.94 -13.85 1.88
CA ASP A 116 1.59 -14.65 3.07
C ASP A 116 0.64 -13.91 4.03
N VAL A 117 -0.41 -13.32 3.46
CA VAL A 117 -1.40 -12.58 4.25
C VAL A 117 -2.18 -13.54 5.13
N ARG A 118 -2.23 -13.22 6.40
CA ARG A 118 -2.91 -14.04 7.41
C ARG A 118 -3.79 -13.19 8.29
N ILE A 119 -5.08 -13.52 8.33
CA ILE A 119 -6.04 -12.93 9.29
C ILE A 119 -6.26 -13.93 10.42
N THR A 120 -6.15 -13.46 11.66
CA THR A 120 -6.41 -14.29 12.85
C THR A 120 -7.30 -13.57 13.85
N ARG A 121 -8.19 -14.34 14.47
CA ARG A 121 -8.96 -13.92 15.64
C ARG A 121 -8.90 -15.02 16.69
N ALA A 122 -8.45 -14.68 17.89
CA ALA A 122 -8.37 -15.61 18.99
C ALA A 122 -9.77 -16.02 19.49
N LYS A 123 -9.87 -17.19 20.11
CA LYS A 123 -11.08 -17.63 20.83
C LYS A 123 -11.35 -16.69 22.00
N ARG A 124 -12.60 -16.29 22.15
CA ARG A 124 -13.14 -15.53 23.30
C ARG A 124 -14.52 -16.02 23.65
N ASP A 125 -15.08 -15.59 24.81
CA ASP A 125 -16.42 -15.95 25.23
C ASP A 125 -17.50 -15.50 24.25
N THR A 126 -17.29 -14.31 23.62
CA THR A 126 -18.17 -13.76 22.58
C THR A 126 -17.97 -14.41 21.20
N SER A 127 -16.84 -15.06 20.98
CA SER A 127 -16.46 -15.74 19.74
C SER A 127 -15.74 -17.04 20.05
N PRO A 128 -16.48 -18.14 20.30
CA PRO A 128 -15.92 -19.39 20.84
C PRO A 128 -15.00 -20.14 19.86
N HIS A 129 -15.06 -19.79 18.58
CA HIS A 129 -14.24 -20.43 17.55
C HIS A 129 -13.11 -19.50 17.08
N PRO A 130 -11.83 -19.93 17.17
CA PRO A 130 -10.74 -19.16 16.56
C PRO A 130 -10.91 -19.14 15.04
N LEU A 131 -10.59 -17.98 14.45
CA LEU A 131 -10.59 -17.78 13.00
C LEU A 131 -9.16 -17.65 12.52
N ASN A 132 -8.83 -18.35 11.44
CA ASN A 132 -7.58 -18.16 10.71
C ASN A 132 -7.89 -18.20 9.21
N ILE A 133 -7.46 -17.16 8.46
CA ILE A 133 -7.63 -17.09 7.01
C ILE A 133 -6.28 -16.76 6.40
N THR A 134 -5.89 -17.48 5.34
CA THR A 134 -4.65 -17.26 4.60
C THR A 134 -4.94 -16.96 3.13
N MET A 135 -4.18 -16.04 2.55
CA MET A 135 -4.32 -15.59 1.16
C MET A 135 -3.05 -14.89 0.69
N ASP A 136 -2.97 -14.56 -0.60
CA ASP A 136 -1.80 -13.85 -1.16
C ASP A 136 -1.93 -12.33 -1.03
N THR A 137 -3.14 -11.79 -1.17
CA THR A 137 -3.40 -10.34 -1.12
C THR A 137 -4.65 -10.03 -0.31
N LEU A 138 -4.68 -8.87 0.34
CA LEU A 138 -5.83 -8.36 1.07
C LEU A 138 -5.88 -6.85 0.98
N THR A 139 -7.03 -6.31 0.60
CA THR A 139 -7.31 -4.87 0.68
C THR A 139 -8.13 -4.60 1.94
N VAL A 140 -7.63 -3.72 2.80
CA VAL A 140 -8.26 -3.32 4.06
C VAL A 140 -8.74 -1.87 3.95
N PHE A 141 -9.95 -1.62 4.40
CA PHE A 141 -10.62 -0.32 4.48
C PHE A 141 -10.89 -0.02 5.96
N PRO A 142 -9.92 0.52 6.72
CA PRO A 142 -10.05 0.68 8.17
C PRO A 142 -11.24 1.53 8.59
N ASP A 143 -11.48 2.66 7.91
CA ASP A 143 -12.59 3.58 8.22
C ASP A 143 -13.97 2.95 7.99
N GLU A 144 -14.05 2.04 7.02
CA GLU A 144 -15.26 1.30 6.72
C GLU A 144 -15.40 0.05 7.57
N GLN A 145 -14.32 -0.36 8.26
CA GLN A 145 -14.18 -1.62 8.97
C GLN A 145 -14.46 -2.84 8.08
N ARG A 146 -13.93 -2.80 6.86
CA ARG A 146 -14.08 -3.87 5.85
C ARG A 146 -12.74 -4.31 5.30
N ALA A 147 -12.72 -5.55 4.81
CA ALA A 147 -11.60 -6.09 4.04
C ALA A 147 -12.12 -6.93 2.88
N HIS A 148 -11.34 -6.98 1.80
CA HIS A 148 -11.71 -7.66 0.56
C HIS A 148 -10.48 -8.27 -0.12
N THR A 149 -10.67 -9.43 -0.74
CA THR A 149 -9.69 -10.04 -1.64
C THR A 149 -10.38 -10.79 -2.77
N ASP A 150 -9.75 -10.80 -3.94
CA ASP A 150 -10.10 -11.67 -5.07
C ASP A 150 -9.18 -12.91 -5.15
N SER A 151 -8.17 -13.01 -4.27
CA SER A 151 -7.25 -14.15 -4.21
C SER A 151 -7.95 -15.39 -3.67
N ALA A 152 -7.40 -16.56 -4.00
CA ALA A 152 -7.79 -17.81 -3.35
C ALA A 152 -7.51 -17.72 -1.84
N ILE A 153 -8.47 -18.16 -1.04
CA ILE A 153 -8.34 -18.21 0.42
C ILE A 153 -8.46 -19.64 0.94
N LYS A 154 -7.82 -19.85 2.09
CA LYS A 154 -8.09 -20.97 2.99
C LYS A 154 -8.43 -20.45 4.35
N ALA A 155 -9.54 -20.88 4.90
CA ALA A 155 -10.04 -20.40 6.19
C ALA A 155 -10.32 -21.59 7.12
N THR A 156 -10.06 -21.41 8.42
CA THR A 156 -10.45 -22.33 9.48
C THR A 156 -11.26 -21.57 10.53
N LEU A 157 -12.38 -22.13 10.93
CA LEU A 157 -13.22 -21.62 12.02
C LEU A 157 -13.51 -22.78 12.99
N GLY A 158 -12.75 -22.83 14.07
CA GLY A 158 -12.75 -24.00 14.95
C GLY A 158 -12.25 -25.25 14.21
N SER A 159 -13.11 -26.29 14.10
CA SER A 159 -12.85 -27.53 13.35
C SER A 159 -13.35 -27.50 11.91
N GLN A 160 -13.92 -26.42 11.44
CA GLN A 160 -14.41 -26.26 10.07
C GLN A 160 -13.33 -25.65 9.19
N MET A 161 -13.13 -26.20 8.01
CA MET A 161 -12.24 -25.67 6.98
C MET A 161 -13.05 -25.21 5.77
N PHE A 162 -12.64 -24.09 5.20
CA PHE A 162 -13.25 -23.52 4.01
C PHE A 162 -12.17 -23.10 3.02
N SER A 163 -12.48 -23.21 1.74
CA SER A 163 -11.73 -22.58 0.67
C SER A 163 -12.65 -21.83 -0.26
N SER A 164 -12.19 -20.73 -0.84
CA SER A 164 -12.93 -20.01 -1.88
C SER A 164 -11.98 -19.19 -2.75
N LEU A 165 -12.49 -18.71 -3.87
CA LEU A 165 -11.87 -17.67 -4.67
C LEU A 165 -12.57 -16.36 -4.34
N GLY A 166 -11.84 -15.48 -3.65
CA GLY A 166 -12.35 -14.22 -3.15
C GLY A 166 -13.16 -14.29 -1.85
N MET A 167 -13.06 -13.22 -1.07
CA MET A 167 -13.88 -12.99 0.12
C MET A 167 -14.09 -11.52 0.39
N SER A 168 -15.14 -11.20 1.14
CA SER A 168 -15.37 -9.91 1.79
C SER A 168 -15.64 -10.11 3.28
N LEU A 169 -14.99 -9.31 4.11
CA LEU A 169 -15.16 -9.29 5.56
C LEU A 169 -15.70 -7.92 5.96
N ASP A 170 -16.80 -7.91 6.70
CA ASP A 170 -17.38 -6.72 7.30
C ASP A 170 -17.39 -6.89 8.82
N LEU A 171 -16.61 -6.06 9.51
CA LEU A 171 -16.47 -6.12 10.97
C LEU A 171 -17.63 -5.48 11.71
N LYS A 172 -18.35 -4.54 11.07
CA LYS A 172 -19.54 -3.91 11.69
C LYS A 172 -20.70 -4.90 11.82
N THR A 173 -20.89 -5.67 10.74
CA THR A 173 -21.96 -6.70 10.70
C THR A 173 -21.49 -8.07 11.15
N LYS A 174 -20.17 -8.25 11.33
CA LYS A 174 -19.51 -9.53 11.66
C LYS A 174 -19.77 -10.63 10.61
N VAL A 175 -19.89 -10.22 9.34
CA VAL A 175 -20.18 -11.11 8.22
C VAL A 175 -18.91 -11.37 7.42
N LEU A 176 -18.61 -12.65 7.19
CA LEU A 176 -17.64 -13.14 6.22
C LEU A 176 -18.40 -13.70 5.02
N LEU A 177 -18.24 -13.11 3.85
CA LEU A 177 -18.83 -13.57 2.60
C LEU A 177 -17.73 -14.22 1.75
N LEU A 178 -17.94 -15.48 1.37
CA LEU A 178 -17.09 -16.20 0.41
C LEU A 178 -17.71 -16.07 -0.99
N HIS A 179 -16.90 -15.76 -2.02
CA HIS A 179 -17.46 -15.33 -3.30
C HIS A 179 -17.75 -16.48 -4.25
N SER A 180 -16.77 -17.28 -4.62
CA SER A 180 -16.94 -18.35 -5.60
C SER A 180 -16.07 -19.55 -5.29
N ASN A 181 -16.36 -20.71 -5.95
CA ASN A 181 -15.65 -21.97 -5.75
C ASN A 181 -15.52 -22.35 -4.27
N VAL A 182 -16.63 -22.19 -3.54
CA VAL A 182 -16.67 -22.44 -2.10
C VAL A 182 -16.72 -23.94 -1.84
N GLU A 183 -15.72 -24.41 -1.11
CA GLU A 183 -15.66 -25.77 -0.59
C GLU A 183 -15.62 -25.70 0.93
N SER A 184 -16.26 -26.63 1.60
CA SER A 184 -16.21 -26.76 3.06
C SER A 184 -16.02 -28.19 3.49
N THR A 185 -15.18 -28.38 4.50
CA THR A 185 -14.94 -29.69 5.13
C THR A 185 -15.10 -29.53 6.63
N TYR A 186 -15.82 -30.45 7.22
CA TYR A 186 -15.96 -30.54 8.66
C TYR A 186 -15.21 -31.80 9.14
N GLU A 187 -14.29 -31.59 10.09
CA GLU A 187 -13.58 -32.65 10.77
C GLU A 187 -14.19 -32.79 12.19
N PRO A 188 -14.88 -33.92 12.48
CA PRO A 188 -15.61 -34.09 13.72
C PRO A 188 -14.72 -34.22 14.96
#